data_b39ae51aeeb8354f4ea13aa93acf9b23
#
_entry.id   b39ae51aeeb8354f4ea13aa93acf9b23
#
_cell.length_a   1.000
_cell.length_b   1.000
_cell.length_c   1.000
_cell.angle_alpha   90.00
_cell.angle_beta   90.00
_cell.angle_gamma   90.00
#
_symmetry.space_group_name_H-M   'P 1'
#
loop_
_entity.id
_entity.type
_entity.pdbx_description
1 polymer ?
#
loop_
_entity_poly.entity_id
_entity_poly.type
_entity_poly.pdbx_seq_one_letter_code
_entity_poly.pdbx_strand_id
1 'polypeptide(L)'
;MKPGLIVRIVVLVLLVAFLASPQSFAFVFQPLTRNGQPAIYTQNSLLNLTLSHMLIVVIATLAATIVAVSLAILVTRPAGAEFLPLSRMISNTGQTFPPVAVLAIAVPVLGFGTAPTLVALFLYGLLPIFENALTGLTTLPPDIVEALSLIHI
;
A
#
# COMPACT_ATOMS: atom_id res chain seq x y z
N MET A 1 0.91 16.21 -29.03
CA MET A 1 0.75 15.48 -27.75
C MET A 1 -0.74 15.38 -27.42
N LYS A 2 -1.23 14.22 -26.92
CA LYS A 2 -2.63 14.07 -26.51
C LYS A 2 -2.92 15.03 -25.33
N PRO A 3 -4.03 15.79 -25.32
CA PRO A 3 -4.30 16.80 -24.29
C PRO A 3 -4.24 16.21 -22.87
N GLY A 4 -4.64 14.96 -22.68
CA GLY A 4 -4.54 14.27 -21.38
C GLY A 4 -3.10 14.02 -20.89
N LEU A 5 -2.10 13.94 -21.77
CA LEU A 5 -0.71 13.78 -21.38
C LEU A 5 -0.14 15.12 -20.85
N ILE A 6 -0.51 16.23 -21.50
CA ILE A 6 -0.10 17.58 -21.07
C ILE A 6 -0.63 17.85 -19.67
N VAL A 7 -1.91 17.58 -19.40
CA VAL A 7 -2.54 17.77 -18.09
C VAL A 7 -1.81 16.96 -17.02
N ARG A 8 -1.49 15.68 -17.29
CA ARG A 8 -0.75 14.83 -16.33
C ARG A 8 0.63 15.37 -16.02
N ILE A 9 1.36 15.83 -17.04
CA ILE A 9 2.70 16.42 -16.85
C ILE A 9 2.61 17.70 -16.02
N VAL A 10 1.66 18.58 -16.33
CA VAL A 10 1.47 19.83 -15.58
C VAL A 10 1.14 19.55 -14.12
N VAL A 11 0.21 18.63 -13.83
CA VAL A 11 -0.15 18.23 -12.47
C VAL A 11 1.06 17.67 -11.72
N LEU A 12 1.86 16.83 -12.36
CA LEU A 12 3.04 16.22 -11.75
C LEU A 12 4.12 17.26 -11.46
N VAL A 13 4.35 18.21 -12.38
CA VAL A 13 5.29 19.32 -12.18
C VAL A 13 4.84 20.23 -11.03
N LEU A 14 3.54 20.56 -10.96
CA LEU A 14 3.00 21.38 -9.86
C LEU A 14 3.12 20.66 -8.52
N LEU A 15 2.87 19.36 -8.48
CA LEU A 15 3.03 18.54 -7.28
C LEU A 15 4.48 18.53 -6.79
N VAL A 16 5.44 18.29 -7.70
CA VAL A 16 6.87 18.29 -7.37
C VAL A 16 7.32 19.68 -6.90
N ALA A 17 6.87 20.74 -7.57
CA ALA A 17 7.16 22.12 -7.16
C ALA A 17 6.60 22.43 -5.77
N PHE A 18 5.37 21.99 -5.48
CA PHE A 18 4.76 22.14 -4.16
C PHE A 18 5.52 21.39 -3.06
N LEU A 19 5.96 20.15 -3.33
CA LEU A 19 6.74 19.38 -2.36
C LEU A 19 8.13 19.98 -2.10
N ALA A 20 8.75 20.51 -3.14
CA ALA A 20 10.09 21.12 -3.04
C ALA A 20 10.06 22.49 -2.36
N SER A 21 9.05 23.32 -2.64
CA SER A 21 8.94 24.70 -2.15
C SER A 21 7.50 25.04 -1.75
N PRO A 22 6.95 24.41 -0.70
CA PRO A 22 5.55 24.60 -0.30
C PRO A 22 5.23 26.05 0.06
N GLN A 23 6.19 26.79 0.64
CA GLN A 23 6.01 28.19 1.03
C GLN A 23 5.70 29.10 -0.16
N SER A 24 6.17 28.79 -1.35
CA SER A 24 5.85 29.53 -2.57
C SER A 24 4.36 29.50 -2.94
N PHE A 25 3.64 28.49 -2.43
CA PHE A 25 2.21 28.31 -2.63
C PHE A 25 1.37 28.84 -1.45
N ALA A 26 1.99 29.39 -0.41
CA ALA A 26 1.29 29.88 0.78
C ALA A 26 0.18 30.89 0.46
N PHE A 27 0.37 31.74 -0.57
CA PHE A 27 -0.63 32.73 -1.00
C PHE A 27 -1.96 32.10 -1.43
N VAL A 28 -1.95 30.87 -1.95
CA VAL A 28 -3.17 30.14 -2.36
C VAL A 28 -3.96 29.71 -1.14
N PHE A 29 -3.30 29.32 -0.07
CA PHE A 29 -3.92 28.75 1.14
C PHE A 29 -4.18 29.81 2.23
N GLN A 30 -3.52 30.96 2.18
CA GLN A 30 -3.65 32.03 3.16
C GLN A 30 -5.09 32.52 3.38
N PRO A 31 -5.93 32.66 2.34
CA PRO A 31 -7.32 33.07 2.54
C PRO A 31 -8.17 32.05 3.31
N LEU A 32 -7.71 30.78 3.39
CA LEU A 32 -8.40 29.70 4.09
C LEU A 32 -7.98 29.58 5.57
N THR A 33 -6.92 30.31 5.99
CA THR A 33 -6.42 30.25 7.36
C THR A 33 -7.14 31.29 8.24
N ARG A 34 -7.40 30.91 9.50
CA ARG A 34 -7.99 31.79 10.51
C ARG A 34 -6.90 32.27 11.47
N ASN A 35 -7.06 33.52 11.97
CA ASN A 35 -6.28 34.08 13.09
C ASN A 35 -4.75 34.11 12.89
N GLY A 36 -4.27 34.38 11.66
CA GLY A 36 -2.84 34.56 11.39
C GLY A 36 -1.98 33.31 11.52
N GLN A 37 -2.60 32.13 11.54
CA GLN A 37 -1.84 30.89 11.54
C GLN A 37 -1.11 30.69 10.20
N PRO A 38 0.07 30.03 10.20
CA PRO A 38 0.79 29.75 8.96
C PRO A 38 -0.06 28.85 8.05
N ALA A 39 -0.19 29.26 6.78
CA ALA A 39 -0.97 28.55 5.78
C ALA A 39 -0.35 27.19 5.40
N ILE A 40 0.94 27.02 5.66
CA ILE A 40 1.71 25.81 5.34
C ILE A 40 2.39 25.31 6.61
N TYR A 41 2.42 23.98 6.77
CA TYR A 41 3.12 23.33 7.88
C TYR A 41 4.61 23.68 7.87
N THR A 42 5.12 24.16 9.01
CA THR A 42 6.47 24.73 9.14
C THR A 42 7.42 23.91 10.01
N GLN A 43 6.89 22.91 10.75
CA GLN A 43 7.71 22.14 11.70
C GLN A 43 8.57 21.06 11.02
N ASN A 44 8.24 20.66 9.78
CA ASN A 44 9.04 19.72 9.01
C ASN A 44 8.87 20.01 7.50
N SER A 45 9.83 19.56 6.69
CA SER A 45 9.74 19.64 5.23
C SER A 45 8.69 18.67 4.71
N LEU A 46 7.79 19.12 3.81
CA LEU A 46 6.82 18.25 3.15
C LEU A 46 7.51 17.14 2.37
N LEU A 47 8.67 17.43 1.78
CA LEU A 47 9.46 16.42 1.07
C LEU A 47 9.91 15.31 2.02
N ASN A 48 10.44 15.63 3.20
CA ASN A 48 10.85 14.64 4.19
C ASN A 48 9.67 13.81 4.68
N LEU A 49 8.51 14.43 4.92
CA LEU A 49 7.29 13.71 5.30
C LEU A 49 6.84 12.77 4.20
N THR A 50 6.88 13.21 2.95
CA THR A 50 6.52 12.38 1.79
C THR A 50 7.47 11.20 1.62
N LEU A 51 8.78 11.42 1.72
CA LEU A 51 9.78 10.36 1.63
C LEU A 51 9.64 9.34 2.76
N SER A 52 9.42 9.81 4.00
CA SER A 52 9.17 8.93 5.14
C SER A 52 7.91 8.10 4.95
N HIS A 53 6.83 8.72 4.45
CA HIS A 53 5.59 8.01 4.16
C HIS A 53 5.77 6.97 3.04
N MET A 54 6.46 7.33 1.95
CA MET A 54 6.77 6.40 0.87
C MET A 54 7.57 5.20 1.36
N LEU A 55 8.58 5.43 2.21
CA LEU A 55 9.37 4.35 2.78
C LEU A 55 8.51 3.37 3.61
N ILE A 56 7.63 3.90 4.46
CA ILE A 56 6.70 3.08 5.27
C ILE A 56 5.81 2.23 4.36
N VAL A 57 5.21 2.85 3.34
CA VAL A 57 4.33 2.15 2.38
C VAL A 57 5.08 1.06 1.63
N VAL A 58 6.27 1.36 1.13
CA VAL A 58 7.10 0.39 0.39
C VAL A 58 7.47 -0.81 1.29
N ILE A 59 7.93 -0.56 2.52
CA ILE A 59 8.28 -1.64 3.45
C ILE A 59 7.06 -2.51 3.77
N ALA A 60 5.93 -1.90 4.12
CA ALA A 60 4.70 -2.62 4.45
C ALA A 60 4.18 -3.44 3.26
N THR A 61 4.18 -2.85 2.05
CA THR A 61 3.73 -3.52 0.83
C THR A 61 4.64 -4.67 0.45
N LEU A 62 5.96 -4.50 0.52
CA LEU A 62 6.91 -5.59 0.24
C LEU A 62 6.75 -6.73 1.23
N ALA A 63 6.64 -6.45 2.52
CA ALA A 63 6.42 -7.47 3.54
C ALA A 63 5.09 -8.22 3.31
N ALA A 64 3.99 -7.49 3.05
CA ALA A 64 2.70 -8.09 2.74
C ALA A 64 2.75 -8.93 1.46
N THR A 65 3.44 -8.45 0.43
CA THR A 65 3.59 -9.17 -0.84
C THR A 65 4.36 -10.48 -0.64
N ILE A 66 5.47 -10.45 0.05
CA ILE A 66 6.27 -11.66 0.33
C ILE A 66 5.42 -12.71 1.04
N VAL A 67 4.72 -12.32 2.11
CA VAL A 67 3.89 -13.25 2.89
C VAL A 67 2.69 -13.74 2.08
N ALA A 68 1.93 -12.84 1.47
CA ALA A 68 0.71 -13.18 0.75
C ALA A 68 0.96 -14.04 -0.48
N VAL A 69 1.99 -13.71 -1.28
CA VAL A 69 2.35 -14.51 -2.47
C VAL A 69 2.90 -15.87 -2.05
N SER A 70 3.72 -15.94 -1.00
CA SER A 70 4.21 -17.22 -0.47
C SER A 70 3.07 -18.13 -0.01
N LEU A 71 2.08 -17.57 0.71
CA LEU A 71 0.87 -18.31 1.10
C LEU A 71 0.06 -18.76 -0.12
N ALA A 72 -0.14 -17.90 -1.11
CA ALA A 72 -0.87 -18.25 -2.34
C ALA A 72 -0.17 -19.40 -3.09
N ILE A 73 1.15 -19.35 -3.23
CA ILE A 73 1.94 -20.42 -3.83
C ILE A 73 1.80 -21.73 -3.03
N LEU A 74 1.91 -21.63 -1.70
CA LEU A 74 1.81 -22.81 -0.83
C LEU A 74 0.46 -23.53 -1.02
N VAL A 75 -0.66 -22.77 -0.93
CA VAL A 75 -2.01 -23.36 -0.97
C VAL A 75 -2.47 -23.79 -2.37
N THR A 76 -1.76 -23.40 -3.42
CA THR A 76 -1.99 -23.87 -4.79
C THR A 76 -1.23 -25.17 -5.11
N ARG A 77 -0.31 -25.59 -4.23
CA ARG A 77 0.39 -26.87 -4.37
C ARG A 77 -0.41 -28.01 -3.74
N PRO A 78 -0.34 -29.26 -4.27
CA PRO A 78 -1.07 -30.40 -3.71
C PRO A 78 -0.85 -30.61 -2.22
N ALA A 79 0.39 -30.43 -1.75
CA ALA A 79 0.76 -30.57 -0.33
C ALA A 79 0.23 -29.46 0.59
N GLY A 80 -0.17 -28.33 0.03
CA GLY A 80 -0.63 -27.15 0.78
C GLY A 80 -2.12 -26.84 0.63
N ALA A 81 -2.84 -27.54 -0.25
CA ALA A 81 -4.23 -27.23 -0.59
C ALA A 81 -5.18 -27.24 0.63
N GLU A 82 -4.93 -28.09 1.60
CA GLU A 82 -5.73 -28.18 2.83
C GLU A 82 -5.62 -26.93 3.69
N PHE A 83 -4.54 -26.12 3.55
CA PHE A 83 -4.34 -24.88 4.29
C PHE A 83 -5.03 -23.66 3.67
N LEU A 84 -5.71 -23.80 2.53
CA LEU A 84 -6.39 -22.69 1.87
C LEU A 84 -7.40 -21.94 2.78
N PRO A 85 -8.30 -22.64 3.54
CA PRO A 85 -9.23 -21.94 4.42
C PRO A 85 -8.52 -21.17 5.53
N LEU A 86 -7.44 -21.73 6.09
CA LEU A 86 -6.65 -21.09 7.14
C LEU A 86 -5.91 -19.86 6.59
N SER A 87 -5.31 -19.96 5.41
CA SER A 87 -4.60 -18.87 4.76
C SER A 87 -5.52 -17.70 4.43
N ARG A 88 -6.74 -17.98 3.97
CA ARG A 88 -7.79 -16.97 3.78
C ARG A 88 -8.20 -16.30 5.09
N MET A 89 -8.38 -17.07 6.15
CA MET A 89 -8.74 -16.54 7.46
C MET A 89 -7.66 -15.59 7.98
N ILE A 90 -6.39 -15.98 7.92
CA ILE A 90 -5.25 -15.16 8.32
C ILE A 90 -5.19 -13.88 7.50
N SER A 91 -5.27 -13.98 6.16
CA SER A 91 -5.20 -12.84 5.27
C SER A 91 -6.36 -11.87 5.48
N ASN A 92 -7.56 -12.37 5.82
CA ASN A 92 -8.75 -11.57 6.04
C ASN A 92 -8.76 -10.86 7.41
N THR A 93 -7.94 -11.29 8.37
CA THR A 93 -7.94 -10.72 9.73
C THR A 93 -7.77 -9.21 9.71
N GLY A 94 -6.86 -8.69 8.87
CA GLY A 94 -6.63 -7.25 8.73
C GLY A 94 -7.84 -6.46 8.22
N GLN A 95 -8.68 -7.07 7.38
CA GLN A 95 -9.86 -6.43 6.79
C GLN A 95 -11.08 -6.46 7.71
N THR A 96 -11.07 -7.31 8.74
CA THR A 96 -12.19 -7.48 9.69
C THR A 96 -12.31 -6.29 10.64
N PHE A 97 -11.20 -5.63 10.95
CA PHE A 97 -11.17 -4.50 11.87
C PHE A 97 -11.04 -3.17 11.11
N PRO A 98 -11.72 -2.09 11.56
CA PRO A 98 -11.43 -0.75 11.05
C PRO A 98 -9.95 -0.38 11.25
N PRO A 99 -9.30 0.36 10.31
CA PRO A 99 -7.88 0.74 10.43
C PRO A 99 -7.54 1.41 11.76
N VAL A 100 -8.43 2.27 12.24
CA VAL A 100 -8.26 2.98 13.52
C VAL A 100 -8.28 2.01 14.71
N ALA A 101 -9.07 0.92 14.66
CA ALA A 101 -9.09 -0.08 15.72
C ALA A 101 -7.78 -0.87 15.79
N VAL A 102 -7.19 -1.20 14.63
CA VAL A 102 -5.86 -1.86 14.58
C VAL A 102 -4.81 -0.96 15.22
N LEU A 103 -4.82 0.35 14.90
CA LEU A 103 -3.90 1.31 15.52
C LEU A 103 -4.15 1.44 17.02
N ALA A 104 -5.40 1.50 17.46
CA ALA A 104 -5.76 1.60 18.88
C ALA A 104 -5.26 0.42 19.71
N ILE A 105 -5.21 -0.78 19.12
CA ILE A 105 -4.67 -1.99 19.77
C ILE A 105 -3.15 -2.03 19.70
N ALA A 106 -2.57 -1.59 18.59
CA ALA A 106 -1.12 -1.66 18.37
C ALA A 106 -0.33 -0.60 19.15
N VAL A 107 -0.87 0.62 19.29
CA VAL A 107 -0.18 1.75 19.94
C VAL A 107 0.19 1.46 21.41
N PRO A 108 -0.68 0.88 22.29
CA PRO A 108 -0.31 0.57 23.66
C PRO A 108 0.87 -0.41 23.78
N VAL A 109 1.07 -1.27 22.77
CA VAL A 109 2.11 -2.31 22.77
C VAL A 109 3.39 -1.83 22.08
N LEU A 110 3.25 -1.15 20.95
CA LEU A 110 4.36 -0.75 20.07
C LEU A 110 4.78 0.72 20.23
N GLY A 111 4.03 1.50 21.00
CA GLY A 111 4.22 2.94 21.10
C GLY A 111 3.62 3.71 19.92
N PHE A 112 3.74 5.04 19.97
CA PHE A 112 3.35 5.92 18.86
C PHE A 112 4.42 5.90 17.76
N GLY A 113 3.99 6.05 16.50
CA GLY A 113 4.90 6.27 15.38
C GLY A 113 4.82 5.20 14.29
N THR A 114 5.96 4.84 13.73
CA THR A 114 6.06 4.02 12.51
C THR A 114 5.66 2.56 12.71
N ALA A 115 5.96 1.97 13.88
CA ALA A 115 5.73 0.55 14.13
C ALA A 115 4.25 0.13 14.05
N PRO A 116 3.30 0.78 14.76
CA PRO A 116 1.88 0.44 14.62
C PRO A 116 1.35 0.71 13.21
N THR A 117 1.87 1.73 12.52
CA THR A 117 1.48 2.04 11.13
C THR A 117 1.91 0.93 10.18
N LEU A 118 3.13 0.42 10.31
CA LEU A 118 3.62 -0.72 9.52
C LEU A 118 2.76 -1.96 9.73
N VAL A 119 2.41 -2.29 10.98
CA VAL A 119 1.54 -3.42 11.30
C VAL A 119 0.17 -3.26 10.64
N ALA A 120 -0.44 -2.08 10.76
CA ALA A 120 -1.73 -1.82 10.15
C ALA A 120 -1.69 -1.96 8.63
N LEU A 121 -0.75 -1.30 7.96
CA LEU A 121 -0.61 -1.37 6.49
C LEU A 121 -0.30 -2.79 6.01
N PHE A 122 0.56 -3.52 6.71
CA PHE A 122 0.86 -4.92 6.43
C PHE A 122 -0.40 -5.79 6.47
N LEU A 123 -1.18 -5.73 7.56
CA LEU A 123 -2.40 -6.52 7.71
C LEU A 123 -3.44 -6.17 6.64
N TYR A 124 -3.59 -4.88 6.31
CA TYR A 124 -4.52 -4.45 5.27
C TYR A 124 -4.09 -4.86 3.86
N GLY A 125 -2.79 -4.98 3.60
CA GLY A 125 -2.24 -5.42 2.33
C GLY A 125 -2.37 -6.92 2.07
N LEU A 126 -2.45 -7.74 3.13
CA LEU A 126 -2.40 -9.19 2.99
C LEU A 126 -3.52 -9.76 2.11
N LEU A 127 -4.80 -9.46 2.44
CA LEU A 127 -5.94 -10.07 1.74
C LEU A 127 -5.97 -9.75 0.24
N PRO A 128 -5.93 -8.47 -0.19
CA PRO A 128 -6.02 -8.16 -1.61
C PRO A 128 -4.85 -8.74 -2.40
N ILE A 129 -3.65 -8.76 -1.84
CA ILE A 129 -2.48 -9.36 -2.52
C ILE A 129 -2.63 -10.88 -2.60
N PHE A 130 -3.05 -11.52 -1.50
CA PHE A 130 -3.27 -12.97 -1.45
C PHE A 130 -4.33 -13.44 -2.47
N GLU A 131 -5.52 -12.82 -2.47
CA GLU A 131 -6.61 -13.24 -3.36
C GLU A 131 -6.28 -12.95 -4.84
N ASN A 132 -5.58 -11.85 -5.15
CA ASN A 132 -5.12 -11.59 -6.51
C ASN A 132 -4.05 -12.61 -6.96
N ALA A 133 -3.09 -12.93 -6.10
CA ALA A 133 -2.08 -13.94 -6.39
C ALA A 133 -2.71 -15.33 -6.55
N LEU A 134 -3.61 -15.71 -5.64
CA LEU A 134 -4.35 -16.97 -5.70
C LEU A 134 -5.14 -17.09 -7.00
N THR A 135 -5.91 -16.05 -7.35
CA THR A 135 -6.66 -16.01 -8.60
C THR A 135 -5.74 -16.15 -9.81
N GLY A 136 -4.64 -15.40 -9.86
CA GLY A 136 -3.68 -15.50 -10.96
C GLY A 136 -3.06 -16.89 -11.13
N LEU A 137 -2.84 -17.61 -10.00
CA LEU A 137 -2.28 -18.97 -10.02
C LEU A 137 -3.32 -20.06 -10.36
N THR A 138 -4.61 -19.81 -10.10
CA THR A 138 -5.67 -20.83 -10.27
C THR A 138 -6.51 -20.65 -11.52
N THR A 139 -6.48 -19.47 -12.17
CA THR A 139 -7.31 -19.16 -13.35
C THR A 139 -6.51 -19.08 -14.65
N LEU A 140 -5.44 -19.85 -14.77
CA LEU A 140 -4.69 -19.93 -16.03
C LEU A 140 -5.56 -20.55 -17.14
N PRO A 141 -5.59 -19.95 -18.36
CA PRO A 141 -6.25 -20.53 -19.51
C PRO A 141 -5.71 -21.95 -19.80
N PRO A 142 -6.59 -22.91 -20.17
CA PRO A 142 -6.19 -24.31 -20.43
C PRO A 142 -5.04 -24.41 -21.45
N ASP A 143 -5.08 -23.59 -22.50
CA ASP A 143 -4.06 -23.56 -23.55
C ASP A 143 -2.66 -23.23 -23.02
N ILE A 144 -2.60 -22.33 -22.00
CA ILE A 144 -1.34 -21.97 -21.35
C ILE A 144 -0.85 -23.13 -20.47
N VAL A 145 -1.75 -23.77 -19.73
CA VAL A 145 -1.43 -24.94 -18.90
C VAL A 145 -0.91 -26.09 -19.77
N GLU A 146 -1.55 -26.35 -20.92
CA GLU A 146 -1.10 -27.35 -21.87
C GLU A 146 0.28 -27.02 -22.44
N ALA A 147 0.51 -25.77 -22.86
CA ALA A 147 1.82 -25.33 -23.35
C ALA A 147 2.93 -25.47 -22.29
N LEU A 148 2.66 -25.14 -21.04
CA LEU A 148 3.60 -25.31 -19.92
C LEU A 148 3.90 -26.78 -19.64
N SER A 149 2.89 -27.67 -19.74
CA SER A 149 3.07 -29.10 -19.55
C SER A 149 3.98 -29.73 -20.61
N LEU A 150 3.92 -29.23 -21.86
CA LEU A 150 4.78 -29.70 -22.95
C LEU A 150 6.26 -29.36 -22.76
N ILE A 151 6.57 -28.31 -22.04
CA ILE A 151 7.95 -27.88 -21.72
C ILE A 151 8.41 -28.35 -20.34
N HIS A 152 7.64 -29.22 -19.68
CA HIS A 152 7.95 -29.80 -18.37
C HIS A 152 8.16 -28.80 -17.26
N ILE A 153 7.42 -27.68 -17.27
CA ILE A 153 7.41 -26.66 -16.20
C ILE A 153 6.12 -26.76 -15.40
#